data_ca0fb82af846c976ca725b2072cf7007
#
_entry.id   ca0fb82af846c976ca725b2072cf7007
#
_cell.length_a   1.000
_cell.length_b   1.000
_cell.length_c   1.000
_cell.angle_alpha   90.00
_cell.angle_beta   90.00
_cell.angle_gamma   90.00
#
_symmetry.space_group_name_H-M   'P 1'
#
loop_
_entity.id
_entity.type
_entity.pdbx_description
1 polymer ?
#
loop_
_entity_poly.entity_id
_entity_poly.type
_entity_poly.pdbx_seq_one_letter_code
_entity_poly.pdbx_strand_id
1 'polypeptide(L)'
;FGFGGEEYLGVSVEIRKEKGETYNPALAAANQYEIMYVLADERDLIGLRTNYRLNDVYLYPTRARSTQVRQLFDHVLARVNKLKKQPEFYNTLTNNCTTNIVAHVNQLTPGRVPYDYRVLLPGYSDRLAYDLGLLKTDLTFDETRAAARITETAYKAREAPDFSQAIRRR
;
A
#
# COMPACT_ATOMS: atom_id res chain seq x y z
N PHE A 1 -2.42 -4.51 8.14
CA PHE A 1 -2.63 -4.43 9.58
C PHE A 1 -3.05 -5.81 10.10
N GLY A 2 -2.33 -6.32 11.12
CA GLY A 2 -2.69 -7.55 11.83
C GLY A 2 -3.29 -7.20 13.19
N PHE A 3 -4.38 -7.87 13.58
CA PHE A 3 -5.14 -7.57 14.81
C PHE A 3 -4.97 -8.60 15.92
N GLY A 4 -3.91 -9.35 15.87
CA GLY A 4 -3.68 -10.51 16.73
C GLY A 4 -4.34 -11.77 16.14
N GLY A 5 -3.68 -12.91 16.24
CA GLY A 5 -4.16 -14.13 15.59
C GLY A 5 -3.98 -14.12 14.08
N GLU A 6 -5.04 -14.47 13.35
CA GLU A 6 -5.02 -14.73 11.91
C GLU A 6 -5.74 -13.68 11.06
N GLU A 7 -6.18 -12.58 11.68
CA GLU A 7 -6.95 -11.54 11.03
C GLU A 7 -6.04 -10.43 10.47
N TYR A 8 -6.15 -10.18 9.18
CA TYR A 8 -5.36 -9.17 8.48
C TYR A 8 -6.25 -8.30 7.60
N LEU A 9 -6.19 -6.99 7.84
CA LEU A 9 -6.84 -5.98 7.03
C LEU A 9 -5.81 -5.33 6.11
N GLY A 10 -6.09 -5.33 4.83
CA GLY A 10 -5.37 -4.56 3.84
C GLY A 10 -5.96 -3.16 3.68
N VAL A 11 -5.11 -2.20 3.37
CA VAL A 11 -5.52 -0.84 2.99
C VAL A 11 -4.82 -0.49 1.68
N SER A 12 -5.60 -0.06 0.70
CA SER A 12 -5.09 0.42 -0.58
C SER A 12 -5.61 1.83 -0.87
N VAL A 13 -4.75 2.67 -1.41
CA VAL A 13 -5.12 4.00 -1.92
C VAL A 13 -5.26 3.89 -3.41
N GLU A 14 -6.46 4.14 -3.93
CA GLU A 14 -6.84 3.87 -5.31
C GLU A 14 -7.44 5.11 -5.98
N ILE A 15 -7.51 5.04 -7.29
CA ILE A 15 -8.29 5.96 -8.11
C ILE A 15 -9.73 5.43 -8.19
N ARG A 16 -10.71 6.28 -7.88
CA ARG A 16 -12.11 6.01 -8.16
C ARG A 16 -12.41 6.44 -9.58
N LYS A 17 -12.94 5.52 -10.37
CA LYS A 17 -13.43 5.77 -11.73
C LYS A 17 -14.95 5.68 -11.77
N GLU A 18 -15.57 6.49 -12.62
CA GLU A 18 -16.98 6.33 -12.94
C GLU A 18 -17.21 5.10 -13.83
N LYS A 19 -18.46 4.63 -13.88
CA LYS A 19 -18.81 3.48 -14.72
C LYS A 19 -18.56 3.81 -16.19
N GLY A 20 -17.72 3.01 -16.85
CA GLY A 20 -17.33 3.19 -18.25
C GLY A 20 -16.07 4.02 -18.47
N GLU A 21 -15.48 4.58 -17.43
CA GLU A 21 -14.19 5.29 -17.55
C GLU A 21 -13.02 4.31 -17.64
N THR A 22 -12.10 4.61 -18.56
CA THR A 22 -10.79 3.94 -18.63
C THR A 22 -9.73 4.82 -17.98
N TYR A 23 -8.72 4.18 -17.36
CA TYR A 23 -7.61 4.93 -16.79
C TYR A 23 -6.79 5.61 -17.88
N ASN A 24 -6.54 6.90 -17.70
CA ASN A 24 -5.67 7.70 -18.53
C ASN A 24 -4.71 8.51 -17.65
N PRO A 25 -3.38 8.33 -17.77
CA PRO A 25 -2.39 9.02 -16.94
C PRO A 25 -2.45 10.56 -17.05
N ALA A 26 -2.77 11.10 -18.23
CA ALA A 26 -2.91 12.54 -18.41
C ALA A 26 -4.12 13.10 -17.64
N LEU A 27 -5.24 12.37 -17.64
CA LEU A 27 -6.42 12.73 -16.87
C LEU A 27 -6.18 12.61 -15.36
N ALA A 28 -5.35 11.65 -14.93
CA ALA A 28 -4.96 11.51 -13.54
C ALA A 28 -4.09 12.68 -13.04
N ALA A 29 -3.28 13.28 -13.91
CA ALA A 29 -2.55 14.51 -13.62
C ALA A 29 -3.46 15.77 -13.64
N ALA A 30 -4.58 15.71 -14.35
CA ALA A 30 -5.53 16.81 -14.53
C ALA A 30 -6.69 16.82 -13.51
N ASN A 31 -6.58 16.09 -12.37
CA ASN A 31 -7.61 16.00 -11.33
C ASN A 31 -8.98 15.51 -11.83
N GLN A 32 -8.99 14.54 -12.75
CA GLN A 32 -10.25 14.00 -13.31
C GLN A 32 -10.83 12.86 -12.46
N TYR A 33 -9.99 12.18 -11.68
CA TYR A 33 -10.42 11.06 -10.87
C TYR A 33 -10.44 11.44 -9.40
N GLU A 34 -11.35 10.87 -8.65
CA GLU A 34 -11.35 11.00 -7.20
C GLU A 34 -10.37 10.00 -6.57
N ILE A 35 -9.79 10.37 -5.43
CA ILE A 35 -9.01 9.46 -4.61
C ILE A 35 -9.94 8.69 -3.67
N MET A 36 -9.68 7.40 -3.51
CA MET A 36 -10.39 6.58 -2.52
C MET A 36 -9.46 5.68 -1.75
N TYR A 37 -9.90 5.26 -0.57
CA TYR A 37 -9.26 4.22 0.23
C TYR A 37 -10.13 2.98 0.19
N VAL A 38 -9.51 1.83 -0.06
CA VAL A 38 -10.14 0.53 0.01
C VAL A 38 -9.62 -0.19 1.24
N LEU A 39 -10.51 -0.54 2.15
CA LEU A 39 -10.23 -1.37 3.32
C LEU A 39 -10.91 -2.72 3.06
N ALA A 40 -10.15 -3.79 3.01
CA ALA A 40 -10.67 -5.12 2.71
C ALA A 40 -9.79 -6.19 3.34
N ASP A 41 -10.27 -7.43 3.32
CA ASP A 41 -9.44 -8.57 3.65
C ASP A 41 -8.16 -8.57 2.80
N GLU A 42 -7.05 -8.97 3.42
CA GLU A 42 -5.75 -8.99 2.74
C GLU A 42 -5.77 -9.87 1.49
N ARG A 43 -6.51 -10.99 1.53
CA ARG A 43 -6.70 -11.88 0.38
C ARG A 43 -7.33 -11.16 -0.81
N ASP A 44 -8.36 -10.37 -0.56
CA ASP A 44 -9.08 -9.67 -1.63
C ASP A 44 -8.20 -8.63 -2.32
N LEU A 45 -7.46 -7.84 -1.53
CA LEU A 45 -6.56 -6.82 -2.08
C LEU A 45 -5.39 -7.44 -2.84
N ILE A 46 -4.77 -8.47 -2.29
CA ILE A 46 -3.63 -9.16 -2.93
C ILE A 46 -4.14 -9.95 -4.13
N GLY A 47 -5.25 -10.68 -3.99
CA GLY A 47 -5.85 -11.45 -5.08
C GLY A 47 -6.23 -10.60 -6.28
N LEU A 48 -6.74 -9.39 -6.06
CA LEU A 48 -6.99 -8.45 -7.15
C LEU A 48 -5.72 -8.15 -7.96
N ARG A 49 -4.57 -8.06 -7.29
CA ARG A 49 -3.28 -7.77 -7.94
C ARG A 49 -2.70 -9.00 -8.64
N THR A 50 -2.68 -10.15 -7.97
CA THR A 50 -2.03 -11.36 -8.47
C THR A 50 -2.87 -12.12 -9.49
N ASN A 51 -4.20 -12.22 -9.28
CA ASN A 51 -5.07 -13.12 -10.04
C ASN A 51 -5.79 -12.42 -11.21
N TYR A 52 -6.09 -11.12 -11.05
CA TYR A 52 -6.85 -10.39 -12.07
C TYR A 52 -6.01 -9.36 -12.83
N ARG A 53 -5.13 -8.62 -12.12
CA ARG A 53 -4.27 -7.62 -12.78
C ARG A 53 -2.91 -8.17 -13.21
N LEU A 54 -2.57 -9.38 -12.79
CA LEU A 54 -1.32 -10.09 -13.08
C LEU A 54 -0.07 -9.25 -12.75
N ASN A 55 -0.14 -8.52 -11.63
CA ASN A 55 0.98 -7.72 -11.14
C ASN A 55 1.87 -8.54 -10.22
N ASP A 56 3.15 -8.19 -10.19
CA ASP A 56 4.04 -8.66 -9.13
C ASP A 56 3.68 -7.98 -7.80
N VAL A 57 3.60 -8.79 -6.74
CA VAL A 57 3.31 -8.34 -5.39
C VAL A 57 4.46 -8.70 -4.45
N TYR A 58 4.85 -7.72 -3.64
CA TYR A 58 5.93 -7.83 -2.67
C TYR A 58 5.40 -7.53 -1.27
N LEU A 59 5.67 -8.42 -0.32
CA LEU A 59 5.27 -8.27 1.08
C LEU A 59 6.50 -8.01 1.95
N TYR A 60 6.71 -6.77 2.32
CA TYR A 60 7.83 -6.33 3.14
C TYR A 60 7.44 -6.22 4.61
N PRO A 61 8.11 -6.92 5.53
CA PRO A 61 7.99 -6.63 6.96
C PRO A 61 8.61 -5.26 7.25
N THR A 62 7.97 -4.50 8.14
CA THR A 62 8.45 -3.18 8.53
C THR A 62 9.04 -3.16 9.93
N ARG A 63 9.85 -2.13 10.25
CA ARG A 63 10.42 -1.90 11.59
C ARG A 63 9.46 -1.12 12.50
N ALA A 64 8.21 -0.89 12.06
CA ALA A 64 7.23 -0.16 12.85
C ALA A 64 6.87 -0.91 14.15
N ARG A 65 6.85 -0.19 15.26
CA ARG A 65 6.39 -0.72 16.55
C ARG A 65 4.87 -0.79 16.59
N SER A 66 4.32 -1.69 17.39
CA SER A 66 2.85 -1.88 17.51
C SER A 66 2.10 -0.58 17.83
N THR A 67 2.67 0.29 18.67
CA THR A 67 2.10 1.62 18.97
C THR A 67 2.04 2.51 17.74
N GLN A 68 3.08 2.50 16.89
CA GLN A 68 3.10 3.25 15.64
C GLN A 68 2.11 2.68 14.62
N VAL A 69 1.99 1.35 14.56
CA VAL A 69 1.00 0.68 13.69
C VAL A 69 -0.42 1.06 14.07
N ARG A 70 -0.73 1.10 15.38
CA ARG A 70 -2.04 1.57 15.88
C ARG A 70 -2.31 3.02 15.49
N GLN A 71 -1.38 3.92 15.76
CA GLN A 71 -1.49 5.33 15.38
C GLN A 71 -1.67 5.49 13.86
N LEU A 72 -0.91 4.73 13.05
CA LEU A 72 -1.06 4.71 11.60
C LEU A 72 -2.48 4.32 11.18
N PHE A 73 -3.03 3.29 11.80
CA PHE A 73 -4.39 2.83 11.53
C PHE A 73 -5.43 3.90 11.86
N ASP A 74 -5.31 4.54 13.02
CA ASP A 74 -6.20 5.63 13.43
C ASP A 74 -6.15 6.81 12.44
N HIS A 75 -4.96 7.16 11.95
CA HIS A 75 -4.79 8.20 10.92
C HIS A 75 -5.42 7.81 9.58
N VAL A 76 -5.27 6.54 9.17
CA VAL A 76 -5.92 6.03 7.96
C VAL A 76 -7.45 6.13 8.10
N LEU A 77 -8.02 5.71 9.22
CA LEU A 77 -9.48 5.82 9.46
C LEU A 77 -9.95 7.27 9.49
N ALA A 78 -9.19 8.17 10.11
CA ALA A 78 -9.50 9.59 10.11
C ALA A 78 -9.51 10.17 8.67
N ARG A 79 -8.53 9.76 7.84
CA ARG A 79 -8.44 10.16 6.43
C ARG A 79 -9.63 9.63 5.62
N VAL A 80 -10.00 8.37 5.80
CA VAL A 80 -11.19 7.76 5.16
C VAL A 80 -12.46 8.51 5.53
N ASN A 81 -12.66 8.83 6.81
CA ASN A 81 -13.81 9.58 7.28
C ASN A 81 -13.83 11.01 6.74
N LYS A 82 -12.67 11.65 6.57
CA LYS A 82 -12.56 12.96 5.93
C LYS A 82 -12.97 12.89 4.46
N LEU A 83 -12.46 11.95 3.70
CA LEU A 83 -12.79 11.77 2.27
C LEU A 83 -14.28 11.46 2.05
N LYS A 84 -14.92 10.72 2.97
CA LYS A 84 -16.36 10.49 2.93
C LYS A 84 -17.17 11.80 3.00
N LYS A 85 -16.69 12.78 3.78
CA LYS A 85 -17.35 14.08 3.97
C LYS A 85 -16.94 15.12 2.93
N GLN A 86 -15.71 15.04 2.49
CA GLN A 86 -15.06 15.98 1.58
C GLN A 86 -14.24 15.20 0.55
N PRO A 87 -14.84 14.72 -0.54
CA PRO A 87 -14.13 14.04 -1.61
C PRO A 87 -13.00 14.93 -2.17
N GLU A 88 -11.89 14.30 -2.53
CA GLU A 88 -10.73 14.97 -3.09
C GLU A 88 -10.34 14.31 -4.42
N PHE A 89 -9.78 15.09 -5.33
CA PHE A 89 -9.27 14.55 -6.58
C PHE A 89 -7.91 13.88 -6.40
N TYR A 90 -7.73 12.78 -7.10
CA TYR A 90 -6.42 12.18 -7.32
C TYR A 90 -5.59 13.09 -8.21
N ASN A 91 -4.32 13.24 -7.88
CA ASN A 91 -3.35 13.96 -8.70
C ASN A 91 -2.01 13.23 -8.66
N THR A 92 -1.48 12.90 -9.83
CA THR A 92 -0.25 12.11 -9.95
C THR A 92 0.94 12.73 -9.20
N LEU A 93 1.01 14.05 -9.08
CA LEU A 93 2.13 14.74 -8.46
C LEU A 93 1.90 15.05 -6.98
N THR A 94 0.68 15.44 -6.60
CA THR A 94 0.41 16.03 -5.29
C THR A 94 -0.47 15.18 -4.39
N ASN A 95 -1.33 14.31 -4.95
CA ASN A 95 -2.31 13.52 -4.20
C ASN A 95 -2.47 12.12 -4.81
N ASN A 96 -1.39 11.34 -4.86
CA ASN A 96 -1.37 9.98 -5.38
C ASN A 96 -1.35 8.94 -4.24
N CYS A 97 -1.33 7.65 -4.59
CA CYS A 97 -1.29 6.57 -3.61
C CYS A 97 -0.07 6.66 -2.68
N THR A 98 1.12 6.93 -3.22
CA THR A 98 2.36 6.98 -2.44
C THR A 98 2.43 8.24 -1.58
N THR A 99 2.03 9.42 -2.09
CA THR A 99 2.00 10.67 -1.30
C THR A 99 1.06 10.55 -0.10
N ASN A 100 -0.07 9.87 -0.21
CA ASN A 100 -0.97 9.61 0.91
C ASN A 100 -0.33 8.68 1.96
N ILE A 101 0.35 7.61 1.53
CA ILE A 101 1.07 6.73 2.46
C ILE A 101 2.19 7.51 3.18
N VAL A 102 2.97 8.31 2.44
CA VAL A 102 4.01 9.18 3.01
C VAL A 102 3.44 10.17 4.02
N ALA A 103 2.28 10.78 3.72
CA ALA A 103 1.61 11.68 4.65
C ALA A 103 1.26 10.97 5.98
N HIS A 104 0.76 9.74 5.94
CA HIS A 104 0.50 8.96 7.14
C HIS A 104 1.78 8.65 7.93
N VAL A 105 2.86 8.25 7.26
CA VAL A 105 4.15 7.97 7.92
C VAL A 105 4.71 9.23 8.56
N ASN A 106 4.68 10.36 7.85
CA ASN A 106 5.21 11.64 8.33
C ASN A 106 4.34 12.26 9.44
N GLN A 107 3.07 11.89 9.54
CA GLN A 107 2.23 12.26 10.66
C GLN A 107 2.69 11.60 11.97
N LEU A 108 3.20 10.37 11.90
CA LEU A 108 3.74 9.66 13.05
C LEU A 108 5.13 10.17 13.45
N THR A 109 5.94 10.51 12.47
CA THR A 109 7.31 11.00 12.67
C THR A 109 7.61 12.04 11.60
N PRO A 110 7.51 13.35 11.93
CA PRO A 110 7.69 14.42 10.97
C PRO A 110 9.02 14.32 10.22
N GLY A 111 8.96 14.42 8.90
CA GLY A 111 10.13 14.36 8.03
C GLY A 111 10.76 12.96 7.88
N ARG A 112 10.12 11.89 8.35
CA ARG A 112 10.65 10.52 8.26
C ARG A 112 10.86 10.07 6.81
N VAL A 113 9.94 10.47 5.93
CA VAL A 113 10.08 10.31 4.48
C VAL A 113 10.24 11.71 3.88
N PRO A 114 11.44 12.09 3.45
CA PRO A 114 11.68 13.39 2.83
C PRO A 114 11.01 13.47 1.46
N TYR A 115 10.94 14.68 0.89
CA TYR A 115 10.54 14.83 -0.50
C TYR A 115 11.56 14.15 -1.40
N ASP A 116 11.09 13.20 -2.20
CA ASP A 116 11.92 12.37 -3.07
C ASP A 116 11.13 12.02 -4.33
N TYR A 117 11.77 12.01 -5.49
CA TYR A 117 11.12 11.67 -6.77
C TYR A 117 10.50 10.27 -6.76
N ARG A 118 11.02 9.34 -5.94
CA ARG A 118 10.50 7.98 -5.78
C ARG A 118 9.13 7.93 -5.10
N VAL A 119 8.72 9.03 -4.44
CA VAL A 119 7.36 9.20 -3.94
C VAL A 119 6.38 9.47 -5.09
N LEU A 120 6.85 10.10 -6.17
CA LEU A 120 6.05 10.37 -7.36
C LEU A 120 5.99 9.18 -8.32
N LEU A 121 6.96 8.29 -8.22
CA LEU A 121 7.10 7.09 -9.04
C LEU A 121 6.93 5.83 -8.17
N PRO A 122 5.69 5.34 -7.96
CA PRO A 122 5.38 4.27 -7.01
C PRO A 122 6.20 2.99 -7.18
N GLY A 123 6.67 2.69 -8.40
CA GLY A 123 7.53 1.55 -8.69
C GLY A 123 8.90 1.57 -8.00
N TYR A 124 9.30 2.71 -7.42
CA TYR A 124 10.55 2.88 -6.67
C TYR A 124 10.34 3.07 -5.16
N SER A 125 9.11 2.97 -4.70
CA SER A 125 8.76 3.23 -3.29
C SER A 125 9.35 2.20 -2.33
N ASP A 126 9.53 0.95 -2.77
CA ASP A 126 10.19 -0.10 -2.00
C ASP A 126 11.69 0.20 -1.80
N ARG A 127 12.37 0.68 -2.83
CA ARG A 127 13.76 1.12 -2.72
C ARG A 127 13.91 2.29 -1.77
N LEU A 128 13.00 3.27 -1.84
CA LEU A 128 12.99 4.40 -0.90
C LEU A 128 12.79 3.92 0.54
N ALA A 129 11.82 3.02 0.77
CA ALA A 129 11.57 2.45 2.09
C ALA A 129 12.77 1.67 2.65
N TYR A 130 13.50 0.95 1.79
CA TYR A 130 14.74 0.26 2.15
C TYR A 130 15.84 1.26 2.55
N ASP A 131 16.14 2.25 1.70
CA ASP A 131 17.19 3.25 1.94
C ASP A 131 16.93 4.07 3.22
N LEU A 132 15.66 4.30 3.56
CA LEU A 132 15.26 4.96 4.80
C LEU A 132 15.26 4.03 6.03
N GLY A 133 15.59 2.74 5.88
CA GLY A 133 15.59 1.77 6.98
C GLY A 133 14.20 1.50 7.57
N LEU A 134 13.14 1.61 6.76
CA LEU A 134 11.77 1.32 7.19
C LEU A 134 11.46 -0.18 7.14
N LEU A 135 12.19 -0.93 6.31
CA LEU A 135 12.00 -2.36 6.14
C LEU A 135 12.78 -3.14 7.21
N LYS A 136 12.18 -4.21 7.72
CA LYS A 136 12.83 -5.13 8.67
C LYS A 136 13.63 -6.15 7.87
N THR A 137 14.88 -5.82 7.54
CA THR A 137 15.82 -6.66 6.81
C THR A 137 17.25 -6.31 7.19
N ASP A 138 18.16 -7.25 7.05
CA ASP A 138 19.61 -7.07 7.16
C ASP A 138 20.31 -7.54 5.86
N LEU A 139 19.52 -7.84 4.81
CA LEU A 139 19.96 -8.24 3.48
C LEU A 139 20.17 -7.00 2.59
N THR A 140 20.84 -7.18 1.46
CA THR A 140 20.87 -6.18 0.38
C THR A 140 19.46 -5.90 -0.15
N PHE A 141 19.28 -4.80 -0.87
CA PHE A 141 17.97 -4.47 -1.45
C PHE A 141 17.46 -5.57 -2.40
N ASP A 142 18.32 -6.07 -3.28
CA ASP A 142 17.93 -7.07 -4.27
C ASP A 142 17.53 -8.40 -3.61
N GLU A 143 18.28 -8.83 -2.60
CA GLU A 143 17.93 -10.01 -1.79
C GLU A 143 16.62 -9.78 -1.01
N THR A 144 16.45 -8.59 -0.41
CA THR A 144 15.23 -8.23 0.30
C THR A 144 14.03 -8.24 -0.63
N ARG A 145 14.18 -7.69 -1.82
CA ARG A 145 13.12 -7.67 -2.83
C ARG A 145 12.78 -9.07 -3.33
N ALA A 146 13.79 -9.88 -3.64
CA ALA A 146 13.59 -11.27 -4.04
C ALA A 146 12.85 -12.07 -2.96
N ALA A 147 13.28 -11.94 -1.70
CA ALA A 147 12.63 -12.59 -0.56
C ALA A 147 11.21 -12.05 -0.30
N ALA A 148 10.91 -10.82 -0.61
CA ALA A 148 9.59 -10.22 -0.41
C ALA A 148 8.56 -10.58 -1.48
N ARG A 149 8.97 -11.13 -2.63
CA ARG A 149 8.06 -11.44 -3.74
C ARG A 149 7.14 -12.61 -3.37
N ILE A 150 5.85 -12.35 -3.33
CA ILE A 150 4.82 -13.32 -2.94
C ILE A 150 3.86 -13.68 -4.07
N THR A 151 4.06 -13.17 -5.29
CA THR A 151 3.12 -13.31 -6.42
C THR A 151 2.65 -14.74 -6.62
N GLU A 152 3.59 -15.69 -6.76
CA GLU A 152 3.25 -17.09 -7.00
C GLU A 152 2.63 -17.76 -5.77
N THR A 153 3.15 -17.46 -4.57
CA THR A 153 2.61 -18.01 -3.32
C THR A 153 1.18 -17.55 -3.10
N ALA A 154 0.90 -16.26 -3.33
CA ALA A 154 -0.45 -15.71 -3.22
C ALA A 154 -1.40 -16.31 -4.25
N TYR A 155 -0.95 -16.50 -5.50
CA TYR A 155 -1.75 -17.15 -6.52
C TYR A 155 -2.09 -18.60 -6.15
N LYS A 156 -1.12 -19.38 -5.68
CA LYS A 156 -1.32 -20.78 -5.26
C LYS A 156 -2.23 -20.88 -4.04
N ALA A 157 -2.11 -19.95 -3.09
CA ALA A 157 -2.87 -19.95 -1.84
C ALA A 157 -4.25 -19.25 -1.95
N ARG A 158 -4.70 -18.83 -3.13
CA ARG A 158 -5.89 -17.98 -3.28
C ARG A 158 -7.16 -18.53 -2.63
N GLU A 159 -7.32 -19.85 -2.61
CA GLU A 159 -8.47 -20.54 -2.00
C GLU A 159 -8.15 -21.11 -0.60
N ALA A 160 -6.92 -20.93 -0.10
CA ALA A 160 -6.53 -21.49 1.19
C ALA A 160 -7.22 -20.75 2.34
N PRO A 161 -7.77 -21.43 3.34
CA PRO A 161 -8.40 -20.79 4.49
C PRO A 161 -7.39 -19.94 5.29
N ASP A 162 -6.13 -20.35 5.30
CA ASP A 162 -4.99 -19.72 5.98
C ASP A 162 -4.15 -18.84 5.04
N PHE A 163 -4.77 -18.17 4.07
CA PHE A 163 -4.10 -17.36 3.04
C PHE A 163 -3.01 -16.44 3.61
N SER A 164 -3.34 -15.66 4.64
CA SER A 164 -2.43 -14.68 5.22
C SER A 164 -1.19 -15.30 5.86
N GLN A 165 -1.33 -16.50 6.43
CA GLN A 165 -0.18 -17.26 6.91
C GLN A 165 0.61 -17.86 5.76
N ALA A 166 -0.08 -18.41 4.76
CA ALA A 166 0.56 -19.05 3.60
C ALA A 166 1.50 -18.09 2.87
N ILE A 167 1.09 -16.84 2.64
CA ILE A 167 1.95 -15.83 1.98
C ILE A 167 3.12 -15.34 2.85
N ARG A 168 3.15 -15.68 4.14
CA ARG A 168 4.23 -15.32 5.08
C ARG A 168 5.17 -16.49 5.41
N ARG A 169 4.80 -17.72 5.04
CA ARG A 169 5.70 -18.88 5.16
C ARG A 169 6.83 -18.73 4.13
N ARG A 170 8.05 -18.58 4.62
CA ARG A 170 9.29 -18.48 3.82
C ARG A 170 10.21 -19.60 4.16
#